data_af555d22bce77d57e6dce50ee477b076
#
_entry.id   af555d22bce77d57e6dce50ee477b076
#
_cell.length_a   1.000
_cell.length_b   1.000
_cell.length_c   1.000
_cell.angle_alpha   90.00
_cell.angle_beta   90.00
_cell.angle_gamma   90.00
#
_symmetry.space_group_name_H-M   'P 1'
#
loop_
_entity.id
_entity.type
_entity.pdbx_description
1 polymer ?
#
loop_
_entity_poly.entity_id
_entity_poly.type
_entity_poly.pdbx_seq_one_letter_code
_entity_poly.pdbx_strand_id
1 'polypeptide(L)'
;MPVGIDQVKAYLRLETDAEDALLAALLAAAEGMAERFLGAPPDADPPAPVVQGVVRLAAHLYAHRDDEAGPPAAVAALWRPYRQLRL
;
A
#
# COMPACT_ATOMS: atom_id res chain seq x y z
N MET A 1 -4.78 -4.83 8.41
CA MET A 1 -4.76 -5.36 7.01
C MET A 1 -3.66 -6.42 6.93
N PRO A 2 -3.93 -7.60 6.36
CA PRO A 2 -2.95 -8.69 6.37
C PRO A 2 -1.91 -8.54 5.25
N VAL A 3 -1.22 -7.44 5.23
CA VAL A 3 -0.12 -7.20 4.28
C VAL A 3 1.17 -7.11 5.08
N GLY A 4 2.11 -8.00 4.79
CA GLY A 4 3.41 -8.01 5.43
C GLY A 4 4.49 -7.41 4.54
N ILE A 5 5.62 -7.05 5.16
CA ILE A 5 6.77 -6.52 4.40
C ILE A 5 7.31 -7.56 3.41
N ASP A 6 7.09 -8.85 3.65
CA ASP A 6 7.52 -9.89 2.73
C ASP A 6 6.90 -9.73 1.34
N GLN A 7 5.64 -9.30 1.27
CA GLN A 7 4.96 -9.05 0.00
C GLN A 7 5.57 -7.86 -0.72
N VAL A 8 5.93 -6.81 0.02
CA VAL A 8 6.58 -5.62 -0.55
C VAL A 8 7.99 -5.98 -1.03
N LYS A 9 8.74 -6.73 -0.22
CA LYS A 9 10.10 -7.17 -0.60
C LYS A 9 10.07 -8.04 -1.85
N ALA A 10 9.10 -8.95 -1.96
CA ALA A 10 8.95 -9.78 -3.15
C ALA A 10 8.65 -8.94 -4.39
N TYR A 11 7.77 -7.95 -4.25
CA TYR A 11 7.43 -7.04 -5.35
C TYR A 11 8.64 -6.23 -5.82
N LEU A 12 9.46 -5.77 -4.86
CA LEU A 12 10.67 -4.98 -5.14
C LEU A 12 11.89 -5.85 -5.46
N ARG A 13 11.79 -7.16 -5.28
CA ARG A 13 12.90 -8.11 -5.44
C ARG A 13 14.07 -7.81 -4.50
N LEU A 14 13.75 -7.43 -3.26
CA LEU A 14 14.75 -7.17 -2.22
C LEU A 14 15.04 -8.46 -1.46
N GLU A 15 16.34 -8.79 -1.35
CA GLU A 15 16.79 -10.01 -0.66
C GLU A 15 17.48 -9.73 0.68
N THR A 16 17.63 -8.45 1.03
CA THR A 16 18.29 -8.04 2.26
C THR A 16 17.26 -7.60 3.30
N ASP A 17 17.62 -7.73 4.57
CA ASP A 17 16.81 -7.25 5.70
C ASP A 17 17.22 -5.85 6.16
N ALA A 18 18.18 -5.22 5.49
CA ALA A 18 18.76 -3.95 5.91
C ALA A 18 17.74 -2.80 5.99
N GLU A 19 16.64 -2.86 5.22
CA GLU A 19 15.64 -1.81 5.18
C GLU A 19 14.27 -2.24 5.70
N ASP A 20 14.21 -3.32 6.46
CA ASP A 20 12.93 -3.86 6.95
C ASP A 20 12.17 -2.85 7.80
N ALA A 21 12.85 -2.09 8.67
CA ALA A 21 12.20 -1.07 9.49
C ALA A 21 11.60 0.05 8.64
N LEU A 22 12.32 0.50 7.60
CA LEU A 22 11.82 1.50 6.67
C LEU A 22 10.61 0.96 5.90
N LEU A 23 10.69 -0.27 5.41
CA LEU A 23 9.59 -0.89 4.67
C LEU A 23 8.34 -1.05 5.55
N ALA A 24 8.52 -1.41 6.82
CA ALA A 24 7.40 -1.51 7.75
C ALA A 24 6.71 -0.16 7.94
N ALA A 25 7.48 0.92 8.06
CA ALA A 25 6.92 2.26 8.20
C ALA A 25 6.19 2.71 6.93
N LEU A 26 6.76 2.44 5.76
CA LEU A 26 6.13 2.80 4.49
C LEU A 26 4.86 1.98 4.25
N LEU A 27 4.88 0.71 4.63
CA LEU A 27 3.69 -0.14 4.52
C LEU A 27 2.57 0.38 5.42
N ALA A 28 2.87 0.78 6.65
CA ALA A 28 1.88 1.38 7.54
C ALA A 28 1.30 2.65 6.94
N ALA A 29 2.13 3.50 6.34
CA ALA A 29 1.68 4.70 5.65
C ALA A 29 0.77 4.37 4.47
N ALA A 30 1.13 3.37 3.67
CA ALA A 30 0.32 2.92 2.53
C ALA A 30 -1.05 2.38 2.99
N GLU A 31 -1.06 1.62 4.08
CA GLU A 31 -2.32 1.11 4.66
C GLU A 31 -3.22 2.26 5.13
N GLY A 32 -2.64 3.27 5.78
CA GLY A 32 -3.39 4.46 6.21
C GLY A 32 -3.97 5.23 5.02
N MET A 33 -3.22 5.36 3.94
CA MET A 33 -3.70 6.01 2.71
C MET A 33 -4.83 5.20 2.07
N ALA A 34 -4.72 3.87 2.09
CA ALA A 34 -5.77 2.99 1.59
C ALA A 34 -7.07 3.17 2.38
N GLU A 35 -6.99 3.21 3.70
CA GLU A 35 -8.16 3.41 4.57
C GLU A 35 -8.85 4.74 4.26
N ARG A 36 -8.08 5.81 4.09
CA ARG A 36 -8.65 7.12 3.75
C ARG A 36 -9.32 7.12 2.39
N PHE A 37 -8.69 6.50 1.40
CA PHE A 37 -9.26 6.42 0.06
C PHE A 37 -10.53 5.58 0.04
N LEU A 38 -10.54 4.45 0.72
CA LEU A 38 -11.68 3.53 0.76
C LEU A 38 -12.84 4.07 1.60
N GLY A 39 -12.58 5.00 2.50
CA GLY A 39 -13.60 5.59 3.36
C GLY A 39 -13.94 4.76 4.59
N ALA A 40 -13.29 3.63 4.78
CA ALA A 40 -13.46 2.76 5.94
C ALA A 40 -12.22 1.88 6.10
N PRO A 41 -11.95 1.37 7.32
CA PRO A 41 -10.89 0.39 7.49
C PRO A 41 -11.16 -0.85 6.64
N PRO A 42 -10.12 -1.46 6.05
CA PRO A 42 -10.30 -2.69 5.29
C PRO A 42 -10.79 -3.83 6.18
N ASP A 43 -11.51 -4.76 5.57
CA ASP A 43 -11.92 -5.99 6.26
C ASP A 43 -10.70 -6.81 6.66
N ALA A 44 -10.91 -7.78 7.58
CA ALA A 44 -9.85 -8.71 7.98
C ALA A 44 -9.33 -9.53 6.80
N ASP A 45 -10.17 -9.74 5.78
CA ASP A 45 -9.81 -10.45 4.55
C ASP A 45 -10.19 -9.58 3.34
N PRO A 46 -9.40 -8.52 3.06
CA PRO A 46 -9.75 -7.60 2.00
C PRO A 46 -9.60 -8.24 0.61
N PRO A 47 -10.36 -7.74 -0.39
CA PRO A 47 -10.21 -8.22 -1.77
C PRO A 47 -8.78 -8.09 -2.29
N ALA A 48 -8.38 -9.00 -3.16
CA ALA A 48 -7.04 -9.01 -3.73
C ALA A 48 -6.60 -7.67 -4.36
N PRO A 49 -7.45 -6.93 -5.11
CA PRO A 49 -7.04 -5.63 -5.64
C PRO A 49 -6.73 -4.61 -4.56
N VAL A 50 -7.40 -4.66 -3.40
CA VAL A 50 -7.10 -3.77 -2.27
C VAL A 50 -5.70 -4.08 -1.73
N VAL A 51 -5.39 -5.34 -1.49
CA VAL A 51 -4.07 -5.78 -1.02
C VAL A 51 -2.99 -5.41 -2.04
N GLN A 52 -3.23 -5.68 -3.31
CA GLN A 52 -2.28 -5.38 -4.38
C GLN A 52 -1.98 -3.89 -4.46
N GLY A 53 -3.00 -3.05 -4.30
CA GLY A 53 -2.82 -1.60 -4.30
C GLY A 53 -1.96 -1.13 -3.14
N VAL A 54 -2.12 -1.72 -1.94
CA VAL A 54 -1.29 -1.39 -0.78
C VAL A 54 0.17 -1.76 -1.03
N VAL A 55 0.42 -2.96 -1.57
CA VAL A 55 1.78 -3.40 -1.89
C VAL A 55 2.44 -2.47 -2.91
N ARG A 56 1.72 -2.13 -3.99
CA ARG A 56 2.22 -1.22 -5.02
C ARG A 56 2.49 0.18 -4.47
N LEU A 57 1.61 0.68 -3.60
CA LEU A 57 1.80 2.00 -3.01
C LEU A 57 3.02 2.01 -2.08
N ALA A 58 3.18 0.99 -1.25
CA ALA A 58 4.35 0.89 -0.38
C ALA A 58 5.65 0.85 -1.21
N ALA A 59 5.67 0.08 -2.30
CA ALA A 59 6.81 0.03 -3.20
C ALA A 59 7.08 1.37 -3.87
N HIS A 60 6.03 2.09 -4.26
CA HIS A 60 6.15 3.44 -4.83
C HIS A 60 6.75 4.42 -3.83
N LEU A 61 6.26 4.39 -2.58
CA LEU A 61 6.80 5.24 -1.52
C LEU A 61 8.27 4.93 -1.26
N TYR A 62 8.65 3.66 -1.33
CA TYR A 62 10.05 3.26 -1.19
C TYR A 62 10.92 3.83 -2.32
N ALA A 63 10.45 3.71 -3.57
CA ALA A 63 11.18 4.19 -4.74
C ALA A 63 11.30 5.72 -4.76
N HIS A 64 10.32 6.43 -4.17
CA HIS A 64 10.24 7.90 -4.17
C HIS A 64 10.40 8.48 -2.77
N ARG A 65 11.13 7.80 -1.88
CA ARG A 65 11.29 8.24 -0.49
C ARG A 65 12.00 9.58 -0.33
N ASP A 66 12.72 10.00 -1.37
CA ASP A 66 13.46 11.25 -1.38
C ASP A 66 12.76 12.36 -2.17
N ASP A 67 11.54 12.12 -2.64
CA ASP A 67 10.77 13.10 -3.39
C ASP A 67 9.30 13.10 -2.95
N GLU A 68 8.50 14.01 -3.49
CA GLU A 68 7.10 14.19 -3.11
C GLU A 68 6.13 13.64 -4.15
N ALA A 69 6.54 12.60 -4.88
CA ALA A 69 5.66 12.00 -5.87
C ALA A 69 4.38 11.46 -5.20
N GLY A 70 3.23 11.84 -5.74
CA GLY A 70 1.94 11.36 -5.25
C GLY A 70 1.70 9.91 -5.59
N PRO A 71 0.61 9.31 -5.05
CA PRO A 71 0.26 7.92 -5.36
C PRO A 71 0.06 7.70 -6.87
N PRO A 72 0.49 6.55 -7.40
CA PRO A 72 0.26 6.24 -8.81
C PRO A 72 -1.23 6.14 -9.13
N ALA A 73 -1.61 6.59 -10.31
CA ALA A 73 -3.00 6.49 -10.78
C ALA A 73 -3.48 5.03 -10.83
N ALA A 74 -2.57 4.10 -11.11
CA ALA A 74 -2.88 2.68 -11.13
C ALA A 74 -3.36 2.16 -9.78
N VAL A 75 -2.81 2.66 -8.67
CA VAL A 75 -3.24 2.28 -7.33
C VAL A 75 -4.67 2.75 -7.07
N ALA A 76 -4.98 4.01 -7.38
CA ALA A 76 -6.34 4.54 -7.25
C ALA A 76 -7.33 3.74 -8.10
N ALA A 77 -6.93 3.33 -9.30
CA ALA A 77 -7.77 2.52 -10.18
C ALA A 77 -8.10 1.15 -9.56
N LEU A 78 -7.13 0.53 -8.86
CA LEU A 78 -7.35 -0.74 -8.16
C LEU A 78 -8.34 -0.60 -7.01
N TRP A 79 -8.32 0.53 -6.31
CA TRP A 79 -9.12 0.73 -5.10
C TRP A 79 -10.49 1.32 -5.35
N ARG A 80 -10.68 2.04 -6.47
CA ARG A 80 -11.91 2.80 -6.73
C ARG A 80 -13.18 1.96 -6.64
N PRO A 81 -13.24 0.72 -7.15
CA PRO A 81 -14.46 -0.10 -7.03
C PRO A 81 -14.84 -0.44 -5.59
N TYR A 82 -13.91 -0.33 -4.64
CA TYR A 82 -14.12 -0.70 -3.24
C TYR A 82 -14.32 0.52 -2.34
N ARG A 83 -14.32 1.72 -2.92
CA ARG A 83 -14.48 2.94 -2.15
C ARG A 83 -15.90 3.07 -1.66
N GLN A 84 -16.03 3.34 -0.35
CA GLN A 84 -17.32 3.60 0.27
C GLN A 84 -17.63 5.09 0.20
N LEU A 85 -18.81 5.42 -0.36
CA LEU A 85 -19.27 6.80 -0.38
C LEU A 85 -20.00 7.11 0.91
N ARG A 86 -19.57 8.16 1.60
CA ARG A 86 -20.26 8.68 2.78
C ARG A 86 -21.06 9.91 2.33
N LEU A 87 -22.35 9.76 2.39
CA LEU A 87 -23.28 10.85 2.08
C LEU A 87 -23.68 11.58 3.35
#